data_8c7c56d34c4a1c4fd52aee6ccae48bc8
#
_entry.id   8c7c56d34c4a1c4fd52aee6ccae48bc8
#
_cell.length_a   1.000
_cell.length_b   1.000
_cell.length_c   1.000
_cell.angle_alpha   90.00
_cell.angle_beta   90.00
_cell.angle_gamma   90.00
#
_symmetry.space_group_name_H-M   'P 1'
#
loop_
_entity.id
_entity.type
_entity.pdbx_description
1 polymer ?
#
loop_
_entity_poly.entity_id
_entity_poly.type
_entity_poly.pdbx_seq_one_letter_code
_entity_poly.pdbx_strand_id
1 'polypeptide(L)'
;YCYIPNGGPGNARNYGAKQSKGDYLIVLDSDCILPPDYIKSVNKELEETGADAFGGPDKASDSFTDVQKAINYSMTSFFTTGGIRGGKKKMDKFYPRSFNMGIRKSTYEALEGFSAMRFGEDIDFSIRLFKNGYKVCLFPSAWVYHKRRTDWRKFFRQVYNSGIARINLYKKYPDSLKLVHLLPAVFTLGVFFFLVGSLFCTWSLLPLGLFSLLIFVDSSIQNKSLKIGFLSIIASFIQLIGYGCGFLDAAWNRLVLKKKEFSAFQKTFYK
;
A
#
# COMPACT_ATOMS: atom_id res chain seq x y z
N TYR A 1 -25.49 2.37 11.23
CA TYR A 1 -24.32 3.11 11.70
C TYR A 1 -23.97 2.67 13.12
N CYS A 2 -22.70 2.29 13.35
CA CYS A 2 -22.22 1.89 14.66
C CYS A 2 -21.08 2.84 15.08
N TYR A 3 -21.16 3.42 16.25
CA TYR A 3 -20.10 4.22 16.84
C TYR A 3 -19.32 3.40 17.87
N ILE A 4 -18.01 3.41 17.78
CA ILE A 4 -17.11 2.80 18.76
C ILE A 4 -15.98 3.77 19.10
N PRO A 5 -15.37 3.71 20.29
CA PRO A 5 -14.17 4.45 20.60
C PRO A 5 -13.05 4.12 19.60
N ASN A 6 -12.23 5.13 19.27
CA ASN A 6 -11.15 4.94 18.33
C ASN A 6 -10.13 3.91 18.83
N GLY A 7 -10.12 2.75 18.22
CA GLY A 7 -9.17 1.65 18.44
C GLY A 7 -8.42 1.25 17.15
N GLY A 8 -8.49 2.12 16.12
CA GLY A 8 -7.86 1.91 14.83
C GLY A 8 -8.67 1.12 13.81
N PRO A 9 -8.18 1.05 12.56
CA PRO A 9 -8.93 0.46 11.45
C PRO A 9 -9.21 -1.03 11.65
N GLY A 10 -8.26 -1.79 12.18
CA GLY A 10 -8.45 -3.22 12.47
C GLY A 10 -9.57 -3.46 13.47
N ASN A 11 -9.59 -2.68 14.57
CA ASN A 11 -10.63 -2.80 15.58
C ASN A 11 -12.01 -2.42 15.02
N ALA A 12 -12.11 -1.36 14.23
CA ALA A 12 -13.35 -0.96 13.59
C ALA A 12 -13.89 -2.05 12.65
N ARG A 13 -13.03 -2.65 11.83
CA ARG A 13 -13.39 -3.75 10.93
C ARG A 13 -13.80 -4.99 11.70
N ASN A 14 -13.10 -5.34 12.78
CA ASN A 14 -13.45 -6.47 13.65
C ASN A 14 -14.82 -6.27 14.30
N TYR A 15 -15.12 -5.05 14.74
CA TYR A 15 -16.44 -4.74 15.28
C TYR A 15 -17.53 -4.88 14.22
N GLY A 16 -17.32 -4.31 13.02
CA GLY A 16 -18.27 -4.44 11.90
C GLY A 16 -18.50 -5.90 11.49
N ALA A 17 -17.45 -6.71 11.46
CA ALA A 17 -17.54 -8.13 11.15
C ALA A 17 -18.43 -8.90 12.15
N LYS A 18 -18.33 -8.59 13.44
CA LYS A 18 -19.19 -9.18 14.49
C LYS A 18 -20.68 -8.84 14.31
N GLN A 19 -20.99 -7.68 13.76
CA GLN A 19 -22.37 -7.24 13.52
C GLN A 19 -22.95 -7.78 12.21
N SER A 20 -22.10 -8.27 11.30
CA SER A 20 -22.53 -8.74 9.99
C SER A 20 -23.23 -10.11 10.08
N LYS A 21 -24.16 -10.36 9.14
CA LYS A 21 -24.92 -11.63 9.05
C LYS A 21 -24.64 -12.43 7.79
N GLY A 22 -23.89 -11.85 6.82
CA GLY A 22 -23.59 -12.49 5.55
C GLY A 22 -22.50 -13.55 5.65
N ASP A 23 -22.44 -14.45 4.68
CA ASP A 23 -21.44 -15.50 4.57
C ASP A 23 -20.05 -14.97 4.16
N TYR A 24 -20.03 -13.84 3.48
CA TYR A 24 -18.83 -13.09 3.11
C TYR A 24 -18.85 -11.68 3.67
N LEU A 25 -17.70 -11.24 4.16
CA LEU A 25 -17.42 -9.89 4.61
C LEU A 25 -16.70 -9.15 3.49
N ILE A 26 -17.24 -8.04 3.04
CA ILE A 26 -16.53 -7.15 2.10
C ILE A 26 -16.09 -5.91 2.85
N VAL A 27 -14.77 -5.76 2.99
CA VAL A 27 -14.13 -4.60 3.60
C VAL A 27 -13.82 -3.59 2.52
N LEU A 28 -14.30 -2.36 2.71
CA LEU A 28 -14.11 -1.24 1.81
C LEU A 28 -13.70 -0.01 2.61
N ASP A 29 -12.78 0.79 2.06
CA ASP A 29 -12.49 2.09 2.66
C ASP A 29 -13.55 3.11 2.25
N SER A 30 -13.86 4.07 3.12
CA SER A 30 -14.93 5.07 2.91
C SER A 30 -14.68 6.05 1.75
N ASP A 31 -13.46 6.06 1.19
CA ASP A 31 -13.04 6.83 0.03
C ASP A 31 -13.00 5.98 -1.27
N CYS A 32 -13.66 4.82 -1.26
CA CYS A 32 -13.87 3.98 -2.43
C CYS A 32 -15.25 4.22 -3.06
N ILE A 33 -15.31 4.19 -4.39
CA ILE A 33 -16.55 4.20 -5.17
C ILE A 33 -16.63 2.89 -5.93
N LEU A 34 -17.73 2.18 -5.74
CA LEU A 34 -18.00 0.91 -6.40
C LEU A 34 -18.64 1.13 -7.77
N PRO A 35 -18.24 0.37 -8.82
CA PRO A 35 -19.00 0.31 -10.06
C PRO A 35 -20.36 -0.37 -9.82
N PRO A 36 -21.39 -0.07 -10.65
CA PRO A 36 -22.72 -0.64 -10.46
C PRO A 36 -22.76 -2.18 -10.44
N ASP A 37 -21.89 -2.82 -11.20
CA ASP A 37 -21.80 -4.28 -11.33
C ASP A 37 -20.88 -4.95 -10.30
N TYR A 38 -20.37 -4.22 -9.31
CA TYR A 38 -19.38 -4.73 -8.36
C TYR A 38 -19.82 -6.03 -7.69
N ILE A 39 -21.00 -6.05 -7.08
CA ILE A 39 -21.51 -7.25 -6.37
C ILE A 39 -21.76 -8.41 -7.34
N LYS A 40 -22.28 -8.13 -8.53
CA LYS A 40 -22.48 -9.15 -9.57
C LYS A 40 -21.15 -9.78 -9.99
N SER A 41 -20.12 -8.96 -10.18
CA SER A 41 -18.76 -9.41 -10.49
C SER A 41 -18.16 -10.25 -9.39
N VAL A 42 -18.33 -9.83 -8.12
CA VAL A 42 -17.86 -10.59 -6.95
C VAL A 42 -18.54 -11.96 -6.90
N ASN A 43 -19.87 -12.02 -7.01
CA ASN A 43 -20.60 -13.29 -6.95
C ASN A 43 -20.16 -14.24 -8.05
N LYS A 44 -20.02 -13.77 -9.30
CA LYS A 44 -19.55 -14.58 -10.41
C LYS A 44 -18.16 -15.17 -10.14
N GLU A 45 -17.20 -14.34 -9.73
CA GLU A 45 -15.83 -14.82 -9.46
C GLU A 45 -15.78 -15.73 -8.21
N LEU A 46 -16.66 -15.53 -7.22
CA LEU A 46 -16.78 -16.45 -6.08
C LEU A 46 -17.31 -17.82 -6.50
N GLU A 47 -18.34 -17.89 -7.34
CA GLU A 47 -18.86 -19.13 -7.89
C GLU A 47 -17.81 -19.90 -8.71
N GLU A 48 -17.05 -19.18 -9.55
CA GLU A 48 -16.01 -19.76 -10.39
C GLU A 48 -14.78 -20.25 -9.59
N THR A 49 -14.43 -19.54 -8.52
CA THR A 49 -13.19 -19.80 -7.81
C THR A 49 -13.36 -20.54 -6.50
N GLY A 50 -14.48 -20.36 -5.80
CA GLY A 50 -14.66 -20.85 -4.43
C GLY A 50 -13.65 -20.26 -3.43
N ALA A 51 -13.18 -19.04 -3.66
CA ALA A 51 -12.14 -18.40 -2.85
C ALA A 51 -12.58 -18.19 -1.40
N ASP A 52 -11.69 -18.41 -0.44
CA ASP A 52 -11.92 -18.08 0.97
C ASP A 52 -11.71 -16.58 1.24
N ALA A 53 -10.80 -15.97 0.48
CA ALA A 53 -10.60 -14.53 0.49
C ALA A 53 -10.23 -14.04 -0.91
N PHE A 54 -10.60 -12.79 -1.20
CA PHE A 54 -10.26 -12.14 -2.45
C PHE A 54 -9.92 -10.68 -2.24
N GLY A 55 -9.34 -10.07 -3.26
CA GLY A 55 -9.22 -8.63 -3.38
C GLY A 55 -9.35 -8.21 -4.83
N GLY A 56 -9.84 -7.01 -5.04
CA GLY A 56 -9.95 -6.41 -6.37
C GLY A 56 -8.95 -5.28 -6.57
N PRO A 57 -8.64 -4.94 -7.83
CA PRO A 57 -7.76 -3.83 -8.16
C PRO A 57 -8.42 -2.49 -7.85
N ASP A 58 -7.57 -1.48 -7.62
CA ASP A 58 -7.99 -0.09 -7.56
C ASP A 58 -7.71 0.61 -8.90
N LYS A 59 -8.64 1.48 -9.30
CA LYS A 59 -8.49 2.32 -10.48
C LYS A 59 -8.44 3.79 -10.10
N ALA A 60 -7.69 4.57 -10.88
CA ALA A 60 -7.77 6.01 -10.85
C ALA A 60 -9.09 6.46 -11.49
N SER A 61 -9.76 7.44 -10.87
CA SER A 61 -10.90 8.11 -11.50
C SER A 61 -10.42 9.19 -12.47
N ASP A 62 -11.16 9.42 -13.54
CA ASP A 62 -10.91 10.53 -14.48
C ASP A 62 -10.97 11.90 -13.78
N SER A 63 -11.74 11.98 -12.69
CA SER A 63 -11.88 13.18 -11.85
C SER A 63 -10.66 13.48 -10.96
N PHE A 64 -9.61 12.65 -11.01
CA PHE A 64 -8.41 12.90 -10.22
C PHE A 64 -7.71 14.18 -10.65
N THR A 65 -7.28 14.98 -9.67
CA THR A 65 -6.41 16.13 -9.89
C THR A 65 -5.05 15.68 -10.47
N ASP A 66 -4.31 16.60 -11.09
CA ASP A 66 -2.97 16.31 -11.62
C ASP A 66 -2.03 15.75 -10.55
N VAL A 67 -2.11 16.25 -9.30
CA VAL A 67 -1.36 15.73 -8.15
C VAL A 67 -1.75 14.28 -7.84
N GLN A 68 -3.04 13.97 -7.84
CA GLN A 68 -3.50 12.60 -7.60
C GLN A 68 -3.10 11.63 -8.72
N LYS A 69 -3.09 12.09 -9.99
CA LYS A 69 -2.60 11.32 -11.13
C LYS A 69 -1.09 11.06 -11.02
N ALA A 70 -0.32 12.07 -10.62
CA ALA A 70 1.11 11.91 -10.37
C ALA A 70 1.42 10.95 -9.21
N ILE A 71 0.66 11.04 -8.11
CA ILE A 71 0.75 10.09 -6.99
C ILE A 71 0.37 8.68 -7.45
N ASN A 72 -0.70 8.54 -8.23
CA ASN A 72 -1.11 7.25 -8.78
C ASN A 72 0.02 6.65 -9.64
N TYR A 73 0.62 7.42 -10.53
CA TYR A 73 1.77 7.00 -11.32
C TYR A 73 2.90 6.49 -10.42
N SER A 74 3.33 7.27 -9.41
CA SER A 74 4.42 6.86 -8.52
C SER A 74 4.10 5.59 -7.72
N MET A 75 2.84 5.32 -7.42
CA MET A 75 2.41 4.13 -6.69
C MET A 75 2.27 2.88 -7.56
N THR A 76 2.20 3.02 -8.88
CA THR A 76 1.96 1.91 -9.82
C THR A 76 3.08 1.69 -10.83
N SER A 77 3.96 2.68 -11.03
CA SER A 77 5.08 2.60 -11.97
C SER A 77 6.09 1.51 -11.57
N PHE A 78 6.61 0.82 -12.57
CA PHE A 78 7.70 -0.13 -12.41
C PHE A 78 8.94 0.52 -11.79
N PHE A 79 9.26 1.74 -12.19
CA PHE A 79 10.47 2.46 -11.75
C PHE A 79 10.46 2.87 -10.28
N THR A 80 9.30 2.88 -9.64
CA THR A 80 9.14 3.29 -8.24
C THR A 80 8.73 2.14 -7.32
N THR A 81 8.01 1.14 -7.84
CA THR A 81 7.48 0.02 -7.04
C THR A 81 8.01 -1.34 -7.47
N GLY A 82 8.88 -1.40 -8.50
CA GLY A 82 9.39 -2.66 -9.02
C GLY A 82 8.31 -3.59 -9.58
N GLY A 83 7.17 -3.02 -10.00
CA GLY A 83 6.05 -3.79 -10.55
C GLY A 83 5.19 -4.52 -9.50
N ILE A 84 5.40 -4.28 -8.20
CA ILE A 84 4.59 -4.90 -7.12
C ILE A 84 3.12 -4.44 -7.19
N ARG A 85 2.88 -3.22 -7.70
CA ARG A 85 1.55 -2.66 -7.90
C ARG A 85 1.36 -2.35 -9.38
N GLY A 86 0.16 -2.58 -9.88
CA GLY A 86 -0.20 -2.25 -11.27
C GLY A 86 0.39 -3.19 -12.34
N GLY A 87 1.20 -4.17 -11.98
CA GLY A 87 1.81 -5.11 -12.92
C GLY A 87 0.82 -6.16 -13.42
N LYS A 88 0.84 -6.44 -14.74
CA LYS A 88 0.08 -7.52 -15.39
C LYS A 88 0.65 -8.92 -15.10
N LYS A 89 1.79 -9.03 -14.41
CA LYS A 89 2.38 -10.32 -14.05
C LYS A 89 1.62 -10.92 -12.87
N LYS A 90 1.14 -12.15 -13.03
CA LYS A 90 0.67 -13.00 -11.92
C LYS A 90 1.79 -13.08 -10.88
N MET A 91 1.60 -12.45 -9.73
CA MET A 91 2.45 -12.73 -8.57
C MET A 91 2.05 -14.10 -8.03
N ASP A 92 3.02 -14.91 -7.61
CA ASP A 92 2.77 -16.23 -7.01
C ASP A 92 1.82 -16.17 -5.82
N LYS A 93 1.77 -15.04 -5.13
CA LYS A 93 0.83 -14.77 -4.03
C LYS A 93 0.30 -13.35 -4.13
N PHE A 94 -1.02 -13.23 -4.23
CA PHE A 94 -1.72 -11.95 -4.20
C PHE A 94 -2.12 -11.63 -2.75
N TYR A 95 -1.73 -10.47 -2.25
CA TYR A 95 -2.06 -9.99 -0.91
C TYR A 95 -3.23 -8.99 -1.01
N PRO A 96 -4.46 -9.39 -0.69
CA PRO A 96 -5.61 -8.48 -0.65
C PRO A 96 -5.35 -7.27 0.24
N ARG A 97 -5.84 -6.12 -0.17
CA ARG A 97 -5.69 -4.87 0.57
C ARG A 97 -7.05 -4.45 1.13
N SER A 98 -7.04 -3.93 2.33
CA SER A 98 -8.26 -3.60 3.07
C SER A 98 -9.20 -2.58 2.41
N PHE A 99 -8.71 -1.83 1.42
CA PHE A 99 -9.59 -0.92 0.67
C PHE A 99 -10.59 -1.66 -0.25
N ASN A 100 -10.31 -2.91 -0.60
CA ASN A 100 -11.17 -3.76 -1.44
C ASN A 100 -10.82 -5.23 -1.18
N MET A 101 -11.34 -5.79 -0.08
CA MET A 101 -11.03 -7.14 0.36
C MET A 101 -12.33 -7.86 0.75
N GLY A 102 -12.56 -9.04 0.18
CA GLY A 102 -13.62 -9.95 0.59
C GLY A 102 -13.08 -11.17 1.31
N ILE A 103 -13.78 -11.64 2.32
CA ILE A 103 -13.35 -12.76 3.15
C ILE A 103 -14.57 -13.58 3.56
N ARG A 104 -14.51 -14.91 3.43
CA ARG A 104 -15.51 -15.80 3.98
C ARG A 104 -15.60 -15.59 5.50
N LYS A 105 -16.79 -15.40 6.05
CA LYS A 105 -16.97 -15.07 7.46
C LYS A 105 -16.37 -16.12 8.40
N SER A 106 -16.56 -17.40 8.13
CA SER A 106 -15.96 -18.49 8.90
C SER A 106 -14.42 -18.45 8.89
N THR A 107 -13.82 -18.13 7.75
CA THR A 107 -12.35 -17.93 7.64
C THR A 107 -11.87 -16.73 8.45
N TYR A 108 -12.64 -15.63 8.42
CA TYR A 108 -12.33 -14.42 9.20
C TYR A 108 -12.37 -14.72 10.71
N GLU A 109 -13.39 -15.42 11.17
CA GLU A 109 -13.55 -15.83 12.57
C GLU A 109 -12.47 -16.81 13.01
N ALA A 110 -12.17 -17.81 12.21
CA ALA A 110 -11.08 -18.79 12.47
C ALA A 110 -9.70 -18.12 12.60
N LEU A 111 -9.48 -17.01 11.92
CA LEU A 111 -8.25 -16.22 12.00
C LEU A 111 -8.34 -15.07 13.04
N GLU A 112 -9.40 -14.99 13.84
CA GLU A 112 -9.60 -13.95 14.86
C GLU A 112 -9.55 -12.52 14.30
N GLY A 113 -9.91 -12.33 13.03
CA GLY A 113 -9.98 -11.04 12.37
C GLY A 113 -8.63 -10.32 12.19
N PHE A 114 -8.66 -9.01 12.05
CA PHE A 114 -7.46 -8.17 11.91
C PHE A 114 -6.72 -8.03 13.25
N SER A 115 -5.40 -8.11 13.19
CA SER A 115 -4.55 -7.88 14.36
C SER A 115 -4.50 -6.39 14.75
N ALA A 116 -4.08 -6.12 15.99
CA ALA A 116 -3.93 -4.77 16.54
C ALA A 116 -2.67 -4.04 16.01
N MET A 117 -2.24 -4.31 14.78
CA MET A 117 -1.15 -3.57 14.14
C MET A 117 -1.62 -2.18 13.72
N ARG A 118 -0.76 -1.19 13.90
CA ARG A 118 -1.06 0.19 13.49
C ARG A 118 -1.09 0.34 11.95
N PHE A 119 -0.17 -0.30 11.26
CA PHE A 119 -0.02 -0.28 9.82
C PHE A 119 0.32 -1.67 9.31
N GLY A 120 -0.27 -2.07 8.17
CA GLY A 120 -0.01 -3.35 7.54
C GLY A 120 -0.84 -4.49 8.12
N GLU A 121 -1.92 -4.18 8.84
CA GLU A 121 -2.88 -5.15 9.36
C GLU A 121 -3.52 -6.01 8.25
N ASP A 122 -3.68 -5.44 7.06
CA ASP A 122 -4.16 -6.13 5.88
C ASP A 122 -3.14 -7.14 5.33
N ILE A 123 -1.86 -6.77 5.35
CA ILE A 123 -0.77 -7.68 4.94
C ILE A 123 -0.60 -8.78 5.98
N ASP A 124 -0.64 -8.44 7.27
CA ASP A 124 -0.63 -9.42 8.37
C ASP A 124 -1.76 -10.44 8.21
N PHE A 125 -2.98 -9.97 7.97
CA PHE A 125 -4.13 -10.83 7.76
C PHE A 125 -3.94 -11.74 6.53
N SER A 126 -3.45 -11.18 5.43
CA SER A 126 -3.14 -11.94 4.22
C SER A 126 -2.05 -13.01 4.44
N ILE A 127 -1.02 -12.70 5.23
CA ILE A 127 0.00 -13.70 5.59
C ILE A 127 -0.61 -14.84 6.39
N ARG A 128 -1.52 -14.55 7.33
CA ARG A 128 -2.22 -15.59 8.11
C ARG A 128 -3.13 -16.45 7.24
N LEU A 129 -3.83 -15.86 6.25
CA LEU A 129 -4.59 -16.61 5.25
C LEU A 129 -3.70 -17.63 4.54
N PHE A 130 -2.54 -17.22 4.00
CA PHE A 130 -1.63 -18.11 3.30
C PHE A 130 -1.01 -19.19 4.21
N LYS A 131 -0.66 -18.84 5.44
CA LYS A 131 -0.06 -19.78 6.39
C LYS A 131 -1.04 -20.89 6.81
N ASN A 132 -2.33 -20.59 6.80
CA ASN A 132 -3.38 -21.58 7.13
C ASN A 132 -3.98 -22.26 5.88
N GLY A 133 -3.37 -22.10 4.70
CA GLY A 133 -3.76 -22.80 3.48
C GLY A 133 -5.06 -22.33 2.83
N TYR A 134 -5.59 -21.16 3.22
CA TYR A 134 -6.80 -20.62 2.62
C TYR A 134 -6.55 -20.16 1.17
N LYS A 135 -7.57 -20.34 0.34
CA LYS A 135 -7.55 -19.97 -1.07
C LYS A 135 -7.79 -18.48 -1.23
N VAL A 136 -6.75 -17.76 -1.64
CA VAL A 136 -6.78 -16.30 -1.86
C VAL A 136 -6.67 -15.99 -3.34
N CYS A 137 -7.62 -15.22 -3.89
CA CYS A 137 -7.69 -14.90 -5.30
C CYS A 137 -7.70 -13.39 -5.56
N LEU A 138 -7.12 -12.98 -6.68
CA LEU A 138 -7.36 -11.67 -7.26
C LEU A 138 -8.63 -11.75 -8.11
N PHE A 139 -9.57 -10.86 -7.89
CA PHE A 139 -10.80 -10.71 -8.68
C PHE A 139 -10.67 -9.47 -9.58
N PRO A 140 -10.23 -9.64 -10.84
CA PRO A 140 -9.97 -8.50 -11.73
C PRO A 140 -11.22 -7.68 -12.07
N SER A 141 -12.39 -8.31 -12.07
CA SER A 141 -13.66 -7.63 -12.36
C SER A 141 -14.25 -6.90 -11.15
N ALA A 142 -13.84 -7.26 -9.92
CA ALA A 142 -14.27 -6.62 -8.68
C ALA A 142 -13.37 -5.41 -8.34
N TRP A 143 -13.21 -4.48 -9.27
CA TRP A 143 -12.40 -3.28 -9.07
C TRP A 143 -13.18 -2.14 -8.41
N VAL A 144 -12.46 -1.19 -7.78
CA VAL A 144 -13.03 0.01 -7.18
C VAL A 144 -12.28 1.26 -7.61
N TYR A 145 -12.94 2.41 -7.66
CA TYR A 145 -12.23 3.68 -7.68
C TYR A 145 -11.78 4.00 -6.25
N HIS A 146 -10.49 4.16 -6.05
CA HIS A 146 -9.94 4.48 -4.73
C HIS A 146 -9.22 5.82 -4.77
N LYS A 147 -9.70 6.76 -3.97
CA LYS A 147 -9.20 8.14 -3.95
C LYS A 147 -7.76 8.20 -3.47
N ARG A 148 -6.88 8.78 -4.30
CA ARG A 148 -5.49 9.04 -3.91
C ARG A 148 -5.39 10.25 -2.97
N ARG A 149 -4.31 10.33 -2.20
CA ARG A 149 -4.01 11.51 -1.37
C ARG A 149 -3.98 12.76 -2.23
N THR A 150 -4.44 13.87 -1.66
CA THR A 150 -4.63 15.14 -2.39
C THR A 150 -3.45 16.07 -2.26
N ASP A 151 -2.54 15.82 -1.31
CA ASP A 151 -1.36 16.65 -1.06
C ASP A 151 -0.11 15.82 -0.75
N TRP A 152 1.04 16.45 -0.97
CA TRP A 152 2.35 15.81 -0.83
C TRP A 152 2.68 15.40 0.61
N ARG A 153 2.27 16.18 1.62
CA ARG A 153 2.54 15.91 3.03
C ARG A 153 1.80 14.65 3.50
N LYS A 154 0.51 14.54 3.13
CA LYS A 154 -0.29 13.34 3.43
C LYS A 154 0.26 12.12 2.70
N PHE A 155 0.71 12.31 1.45
CA PHE A 155 1.32 11.25 0.69
C PHE A 155 2.66 10.79 1.31
N PHE A 156 3.56 11.72 1.66
CA PHE A 156 4.80 11.39 2.36
C PHE A 156 4.53 10.60 3.64
N ARG A 157 3.59 11.05 4.48
CA ARG A 157 3.21 10.33 5.71
C ARG A 157 2.71 8.92 5.42
N GLN A 158 1.92 8.73 4.37
CA GLN A 158 1.41 7.42 3.97
C GLN A 158 2.55 6.46 3.61
N VAL A 159 3.49 6.89 2.78
CA VAL A 159 4.60 6.03 2.33
C VAL A 159 5.63 5.80 3.44
N TYR A 160 5.88 6.79 4.28
CA TYR A 160 6.71 6.65 5.48
C TYR A 160 6.17 5.57 6.43
N ASN A 161 4.87 5.61 6.71
CA ASN A 161 4.21 4.60 7.52
C ASN A 161 4.26 3.20 6.87
N SER A 162 4.23 3.13 5.54
CA SER A 162 4.41 1.85 4.81
C SER A 162 5.82 1.28 5.00
N GLY A 163 6.84 2.13 5.06
CA GLY A 163 8.21 1.73 5.40
C GLY A 163 8.32 1.16 6.82
N ILE A 164 7.72 1.84 7.81
CA ILE A 164 7.65 1.35 9.21
C ILE A 164 6.95 -0.02 9.28
N ALA A 165 5.78 -0.13 8.63
CA ALA A 165 5.00 -1.37 8.60
C ALA A 165 5.83 -2.57 8.11
N ARG A 166 6.72 -2.36 7.13
CA ARG A 166 7.55 -3.41 6.57
C ARG A 166 8.49 -4.04 7.61
N ILE A 167 9.12 -3.23 8.46
CA ILE A 167 9.99 -3.72 9.54
C ILE A 167 9.18 -4.42 10.64
N ASN A 168 8.01 -3.90 10.99
CA ASN A 168 7.14 -4.54 11.96
C ASN A 168 6.64 -5.91 11.47
N LEU A 169 6.27 -6.01 10.18
CA LEU A 169 5.94 -7.28 9.55
C LEU A 169 7.13 -8.24 9.50
N TYR A 170 8.33 -7.75 9.18
CA TYR A 170 9.55 -8.55 9.20
C TYR A 170 9.82 -9.14 10.59
N LYS A 171 9.67 -8.35 11.66
CA LYS A 171 9.84 -8.86 13.03
C LYS A 171 8.84 -9.96 13.39
N LYS A 172 7.63 -9.89 12.87
CA LYS A 172 6.57 -10.89 13.11
C LYS A 172 6.70 -12.08 12.16
N TYR A 173 7.12 -11.81 10.93
CA TYR A 173 7.26 -12.79 9.83
C TYR A 173 8.56 -12.54 9.07
N PRO A 174 9.70 -13.11 9.50
CA PRO A 174 11.00 -12.86 8.85
C PRO A 174 11.00 -13.09 7.33
N ASP A 175 10.31 -14.14 6.87
CA ASP A 175 10.20 -14.50 5.45
C ASP A 175 9.38 -13.49 4.61
N SER A 176 8.73 -12.51 5.26
CA SER A 176 7.93 -11.50 4.56
C SER A 176 8.79 -10.40 3.91
N LEU A 177 10.05 -10.25 4.31
CA LEU A 177 10.96 -9.25 3.78
C LEU A 177 11.63 -9.77 2.51
N LYS A 178 11.43 -9.06 1.39
CA LYS A 178 12.06 -9.35 0.09
C LYS A 178 13.04 -8.24 -0.26
N LEU A 179 14.04 -8.54 -1.11
CA LEU A 179 15.05 -7.57 -1.56
C LEU A 179 14.42 -6.28 -2.12
N VAL A 180 13.32 -6.40 -2.86
CA VAL A 180 12.61 -5.25 -3.42
C VAL A 180 12.14 -4.24 -2.36
N HIS A 181 11.91 -4.68 -1.11
CA HIS A 181 11.52 -3.79 -0.01
C HIS A 181 12.68 -2.95 0.53
N LEU A 182 13.94 -3.33 0.21
CA LEU A 182 15.14 -2.59 0.58
C LEU A 182 15.45 -1.46 -0.42
N LEU A 183 15.00 -1.60 -1.67
CA LEU A 183 15.34 -0.66 -2.74
C LEU A 183 15.04 0.81 -2.40
N PRO A 184 13.89 1.18 -1.79
CA PRO A 184 13.65 2.57 -1.41
C PRO A 184 14.62 3.09 -0.34
N ALA A 185 15.07 2.24 0.60
CA ALA A 185 16.07 2.62 1.59
C ALA A 185 17.44 2.85 0.93
N VAL A 186 17.84 1.96 0.03
CA VAL A 186 19.08 2.13 -0.78
C VAL A 186 19.01 3.40 -1.64
N PHE A 187 17.87 3.65 -2.29
CA PHE A 187 17.64 4.87 -3.04
C PHE A 187 17.78 6.13 -2.17
N THR A 188 17.19 6.11 -0.97
CA THR A 188 17.26 7.24 -0.02
C THR A 188 18.70 7.54 0.39
N LEU A 189 19.46 6.51 0.73
CA LEU A 189 20.90 6.67 1.03
C LEU A 189 21.68 7.14 -0.20
N GLY A 190 21.39 6.60 -1.38
CA GLY A 190 21.99 7.03 -2.64
C GLY A 190 21.75 8.51 -2.94
N VAL A 191 20.50 8.98 -2.76
CA VAL A 191 20.19 10.42 -2.91
C VAL A 191 21.03 11.25 -1.96
N PHE A 192 21.13 10.85 -0.68
CA PHE A 192 21.98 11.55 0.29
C PHE A 192 23.44 11.61 -0.16
N PHE A 193 24.01 10.48 -0.57
CA PHE A 193 25.42 10.43 -1.05
C PHE A 193 25.64 11.26 -2.31
N PHE A 194 24.72 11.25 -3.27
CA PHE A 194 24.84 12.06 -4.49
C PHE A 194 24.75 13.56 -4.18
N LEU A 195 23.90 13.97 -3.24
CA LEU A 195 23.79 15.36 -2.80
C LEU A 195 25.08 15.80 -2.06
N VAL A 196 25.62 14.99 -1.17
CA VAL A 196 26.89 15.28 -0.50
C VAL A 196 28.03 15.30 -1.52
N GLY A 197 28.08 14.33 -2.42
CA GLY A 197 29.07 14.25 -3.49
C GLY A 197 29.07 15.45 -4.42
N SER A 198 27.91 16.11 -4.61
CA SER A 198 27.80 17.29 -5.47
C SER A 198 28.56 18.52 -4.93
N LEU A 199 28.90 18.50 -3.63
CA LEU A 199 29.77 19.54 -3.04
C LEU A 199 31.22 19.44 -3.55
N PHE A 200 31.63 18.26 -4.03
CA PHE A 200 32.98 18.00 -4.55
C PHE A 200 32.97 17.85 -6.07
N CYS A 201 31.93 17.27 -6.63
CA CYS A 201 31.82 17.03 -8.08
C CYS A 201 30.35 17.12 -8.53
N THR A 202 30.04 18.13 -9.33
CA THR A 202 28.67 18.37 -9.83
C THR A 202 28.12 17.17 -10.64
N TRP A 203 28.99 16.40 -11.30
CA TRP A 203 28.60 15.20 -12.05
C TRP A 203 27.96 14.11 -11.19
N SER A 204 28.15 14.15 -9.87
CA SER A 204 27.48 13.23 -8.94
C SER A 204 25.95 13.34 -8.97
N LEU A 205 25.38 14.45 -9.47
CA LEU A 205 23.94 14.62 -9.64
C LEU A 205 23.39 13.96 -10.92
N LEU A 206 24.26 13.52 -11.83
CA LEU A 206 23.86 12.92 -13.10
C LEU A 206 22.89 11.75 -12.93
N PRO A 207 23.10 10.77 -12.01
CA PRO A 207 22.14 9.67 -11.81
C PRO A 207 20.75 10.13 -11.40
N LEU A 208 20.65 11.17 -10.56
CA LEU A 208 19.38 11.74 -10.14
C LEU A 208 18.68 12.48 -11.29
N GLY A 209 19.44 13.18 -12.13
CA GLY A 209 18.96 13.82 -13.35
C GLY A 209 18.40 12.81 -14.34
N LEU A 210 19.14 11.72 -14.60
CA LEU A 210 18.71 10.65 -15.50
C LEU A 210 17.44 9.93 -14.98
N PHE A 211 17.39 9.64 -13.68
CA PHE A 211 16.19 9.07 -13.07
C PHE A 211 14.99 10.02 -13.19
N SER A 212 15.18 11.32 -12.95
CA SER A 212 14.14 12.34 -13.10
C SER A 212 13.63 12.43 -14.54
N LEU A 213 14.53 12.40 -15.51
CA LEU A 213 14.19 12.41 -16.93
C LEU A 213 13.39 11.16 -17.33
N LEU A 214 13.81 9.99 -16.86
CA LEU A 214 13.12 8.73 -17.10
C LEU A 214 11.68 8.77 -16.56
N ILE A 215 11.49 9.21 -15.31
CA ILE A 215 10.15 9.38 -14.71
C ILE A 215 9.32 10.39 -15.50
N PHE A 216 9.92 11.53 -15.87
CA PHE A 216 9.25 12.57 -16.64
C PHE A 216 8.71 12.04 -17.97
N VAL A 217 9.57 11.38 -18.74
CA VAL A 217 9.21 10.86 -20.06
C VAL A 217 8.14 9.76 -19.94
N ASP A 218 8.37 8.75 -19.10
CA ASP A 218 7.44 7.63 -18.94
C ASP A 218 6.06 8.11 -18.45
N SER A 219 6.02 8.97 -17.42
CA SER A 219 4.77 9.49 -16.90
C SER A 219 4.05 10.42 -17.89
N SER A 220 4.80 11.25 -18.64
CA SER A 220 4.21 12.13 -19.66
C SER A 220 3.52 11.33 -20.77
N ILE A 221 4.12 10.22 -21.19
CA ILE A 221 3.54 9.31 -22.19
C ILE A 221 2.27 8.64 -21.62
N GLN A 222 2.37 8.05 -20.42
CA GLN A 222 1.25 7.33 -19.80
C GLN A 222 0.04 8.21 -19.52
N ASN A 223 0.26 9.45 -19.05
CA ASN A 223 -0.79 10.39 -18.67
C ASN A 223 -1.14 11.39 -19.80
N LYS A 224 -0.44 11.35 -20.94
CA LYS A 224 -0.60 12.29 -22.06
C LYS A 224 -0.51 13.76 -21.63
N SER A 225 0.38 14.07 -20.67
CA SER A 225 0.50 15.39 -20.05
C SER A 225 1.91 15.64 -19.51
N LEU A 226 2.58 16.64 -20.05
CA LEU A 226 3.90 17.11 -19.55
C LEU A 226 3.82 17.62 -18.10
N LYS A 227 2.71 18.27 -17.75
CA LYS A 227 2.48 18.75 -16.38
C LYS A 227 2.44 17.61 -15.37
N ILE A 228 1.71 16.52 -15.69
CA ILE A 228 1.66 15.34 -14.83
C ILE A 228 3.02 14.65 -14.81
N GLY A 229 3.73 14.58 -15.94
CA GLY A 229 5.10 14.09 -16.00
C GLY A 229 6.03 14.78 -15.02
N PHE A 230 6.00 16.12 -14.98
CA PHE A 230 6.80 16.90 -14.02
C PHE A 230 6.38 16.64 -12.56
N LEU A 231 5.08 16.65 -12.26
CA LEU A 231 4.57 16.33 -10.92
C LEU A 231 4.92 14.91 -10.47
N SER A 232 5.06 13.99 -11.42
CA SER A 232 5.41 12.59 -11.14
C SER A 232 6.86 12.43 -10.69
N ILE A 233 7.77 13.34 -11.07
CA ILE A 233 9.12 13.37 -10.51
C ILE A 233 9.00 13.58 -8.99
N ILE A 234 8.29 14.64 -8.57
CA ILE A 234 8.08 14.97 -7.15
C ILE A 234 7.45 13.78 -6.42
N ALA A 235 6.37 13.22 -6.98
CA ALA A 235 5.69 12.07 -6.40
C ALA A 235 6.60 10.86 -6.24
N SER A 236 7.47 10.57 -7.23
CA SER A 236 8.38 9.43 -7.21
C SER A 236 9.47 9.57 -6.16
N PHE A 237 10.04 10.76 -6.02
CA PHE A 237 10.98 11.04 -4.93
C PHE A 237 10.31 10.94 -3.56
N ILE A 238 9.11 11.48 -3.39
CA ILE A 238 8.33 11.34 -2.15
C ILE A 238 8.05 9.87 -1.86
N GLN A 239 7.65 9.07 -2.86
CA GLN A 239 7.40 7.64 -2.72
C GLN A 239 8.62 6.89 -2.21
N LEU A 240 9.76 7.08 -2.83
CA LEU A 240 10.99 6.34 -2.53
C LEU A 240 11.64 6.82 -1.24
N ILE A 241 11.83 8.15 -1.09
CA ILE A 241 12.47 8.73 0.09
C ILE A 241 11.57 8.56 1.32
N GLY A 242 10.27 8.82 1.20
CA GLY A 242 9.36 8.69 2.33
C GLY A 242 9.31 7.25 2.86
N TYR A 243 9.19 6.26 1.96
CA TYR A 243 9.26 4.85 2.35
C TYR A 243 10.63 4.49 2.93
N GLY A 244 11.72 4.90 2.27
CA GLY A 244 13.09 4.63 2.72
C GLY A 244 13.39 5.20 4.10
N CYS A 245 12.99 6.45 4.36
CA CYS A 245 13.12 7.07 5.68
C CYS A 245 12.33 6.30 6.75
N GLY A 246 11.07 5.93 6.48
CA GLY A 246 10.26 5.15 7.41
C GLY A 246 10.84 3.75 7.67
N PHE A 247 11.41 3.12 6.63
CA PHE A 247 12.08 1.83 6.76
C PHE A 247 13.34 1.92 7.62
N LEU A 248 14.22 2.90 7.35
CA LEU A 248 15.47 3.12 8.09
C LEU A 248 15.21 3.50 9.55
N ASP A 249 14.25 4.40 9.80
CA ASP A 249 13.84 4.77 11.15
C ASP A 249 13.33 3.56 11.94
N ALA A 250 12.43 2.77 11.35
CA ALA A 250 11.93 1.57 11.99
C ALA A 250 13.03 0.51 12.17
N ALA A 251 13.92 0.32 11.19
CA ALA A 251 15.03 -0.60 11.30
C ALA A 251 15.93 -0.22 12.48
N TRP A 252 16.30 1.06 12.59
CA TRP A 252 17.11 1.55 13.72
C TRP A 252 16.41 1.35 15.05
N ASN A 253 15.18 1.83 15.18
CA ASN A 253 14.45 1.76 16.45
C ASN A 253 14.10 0.32 16.88
N ARG A 254 13.72 -0.55 15.92
CA ARG A 254 13.18 -1.87 16.22
C ARG A 254 14.21 -2.98 16.21
N LEU A 255 15.25 -2.88 15.36
CA LEU A 255 16.27 -3.93 15.23
C LEU A 255 17.52 -3.60 16.03
N VAL A 256 17.99 -2.34 16.00
CA VAL A 256 19.20 -1.91 16.71
C VAL A 256 18.86 -1.55 18.16
N LEU A 257 17.95 -0.59 18.38
CA LEU A 257 17.60 -0.12 19.74
C LEU A 257 16.60 -1.04 20.46
N LYS A 258 16.06 -2.07 19.77
CA LYS A 258 15.10 -3.06 20.32
C LYS A 258 13.86 -2.44 20.99
N LYS A 259 13.49 -1.20 20.64
CA LYS A 259 12.29 -0.54 21.16
C LYS A 259 11.04 -1.31 20.79
N LYS A 260 10.03 -1.29 21.65
CA LYS A 260 8.70 -1.85 21.34
C LYS A 260 8.03 -1.04 20.23
N GLU A 261 7.13 -1.67 19.47
CA GLU A 261 6.24 -0.95 18.56
C GLU A 261 5.48 0.08 19.39
N PHE A 262 5.49 1.34 18.97
CA PHE A 262 4.71 2.33 19.67
C PHE A 262 3.21 2.07 19.45
N SER A 263 2.40 2.33 20.47
CA SER A 263 0.97 2.04 20.45
C SER A 263 0.31 2.62 19.20
N ALA A 264 -0.41 1.76 18.50
CA ALA A 264 -1.13 2.10 17.28
C ALA A 264 -2.10 3.28 17.45
N PHE A 265 -2.56 3.53 18.67
CA PHE A 265 -3.75 4.31 18.95
C PHE A 265 -3.49 5.43 19.96
N GLN A 266 -2.29 6.01 19.92
CA GLN A 266 -2.03 7.21 20.71
C GLN A 266 -2.93 8.36 20.21
N LYS A 267 -3.42 9.16 21.16
CA LYS A 267 -4.35 10.30 20.92
C LYS A 267 -3.90 11.26 19.81
N THR A 268 -2.59 11.35 19.56
CA THR A 268 -1.99 12.22 18.52
C THR A 268 -2.06 11.68 17.10
N PHE A 269 -2.55 10.46 16.90
CA PHE A 269 -2.60 9.84 15.57
C PHE A 269 -3.57 10.53 14.62
N TYR A 270 -4.66 11.08 15.15
CA TYR A 270 -5.77 11.68 14.38
C TYR A 270 -5.88 13.20 14.55
N LYS A 271 -4.89 13.84 15.17
CA LYS A 271 -4.81 15.30 15.21
C LYS A 271 -4.19 15.88 13.94
#